data_ddc66bab64c6e4a0249d11f0e386324b
#
_entry.id   ddc66bab64c6e4a0249d11f0e386324b
#
_cell.length_a   1.000
_cell.length_b   1.000
_cell.length_c   1.000
_cell.angle_alpha   90.00
_cell.angle_beta   90.00
_cell.angle_gamma   90.00
#
_symmetry.space_group_name_H-M   'P 1'
#
loop_
_entity.id
_entity.type
_entity.pdbx_description
1 polymer ?
#
loop_
_entity_poly.entity_id
_entity_poly.type
_entity_poly.pdbx_seq_one_letter_code
_entity_poly.pdbx_strand_id
1 'polypeptide(L)'
;MKTKFRLREKEKIFKNIRENGYAILHNIYSKKRINRVKNSLFSMLNYIKFDDKITDLQEKYYQVKDYNPNLKAHFYDMCAFELETRLALHDPIILDLVKGYFGTDVLFSGRPAIHIHDSENERFLEPHQETNMFSKDFLFVWAPLYDAKNDQGGLLIYKNSHKHGYWKHKVDNKIGSTNINLKKLKKF
;
A
#
# COMPACT_ATOMS: atom_id res chain seq x y z
N MET A 1 10.62 -11.83 16.06
CA MET A 1 11.28 -12.09 14.76
C MET A 1 10.21 -12.16 13.68
N LYS A 2 10.29 -11.33 12.63
CA LYS A 2 9.29 -11.35 11.54
C LYS A 2 9.63 -12.50 10.59
N THR A 3 8.73 -13.49 10.46
CA THR A 3 8.91 -14.60 9.51
C THR A 3 8.71 -14.10 8.09
N LYS A 4 9.69 -14.34 7.23
CA LYS A 4 9.68 -13.94 5.83
C LYS A 4 9.57 -15.19 4.96
N PHE A 5 8.70 -15.13 3.93
CA PHE A 5 8.40 -16.29 3.10
C PHE A 5 8.91 -16.13 1.67
N ARG A 6 9.15 -17.26 0.99
CA ARG A 6 9.38 -17.33 -0.45
C ARG A 6 8.12 -17.85 -1.14
N LEU A 7 7.92 -17.49 -2.39
CA LEU A 7 6.73 -17.88 -3.17
C LEU A 7 6.43 -19.39 -3.19
N ARG A 8 7.46 -20.24 -3.19
CA ARG A 8 7.31 -21.70 -3.15
C ARG A 8 6.68 -22.23 -1.84
N GLU A 9 6.50 -21.37 -0.84
CA GLU A 9 5.97 -21.73 0.47
C GLU A 9 4.51 -21.31 0.64
N LYS A 10 3.70 -21.40 -0.43
CA LYS A 10 2.31 -20.92 -0.47
C LYS A 10 1.49 -21.35 0.75
N GLU A 11 1.50 -22.62 1.11
CA GLU A 11 0.73 -23.13 2.26
C GLU A 11 1.14 -22.48 3.58
N LYS A 12 2.44 -22.24 3.77
CA LYS A 12 2.94 -21.53 4.96
C LYS A 12 2.51 -20.06 4.94
N ILE A 13 2.52 -19.41 3.77
CA ILE A 13 2.03 -18.05 3.57
C ILE A 13 0.56 -17.98 3.97
N PHE A 14 -0.28 -18.86 3.41
CA PHE A 14 -1.72 -18.90 3.67
C PHE A 14 -2.03 -19.18 5.15
N LYS A 15 -1.31 -20.14 5.74
CA LYS A 15 -1.39 -20.42 7.16
C LYS A 15 -1.06 -19.18 7.99
N ASN A 16 0.03 -18.48 7.67
CA ASN A 16 0.45 -17.29 8.42
C ASN A 16 -0.56 -16.14 8.28
N ILE A 17 -1.15 -15.94 7.08
CA ILE A 17 -2.22 -14.95 6.91
C ILE A 17 -3.43 -15.30 7.77
N ARG A 18 -3.89 -16.56 7.75
CA ARG A 18 -5.02 -17.00 8.58
C ARG A 18 -4.75 -16.89 10.09
N GLU A 19 -3.54 -17.21 10.53
CA GLU A 19 -3.19 -17.19 11.95
C GLU A 19 -2.85 -15.81 12.48
N ASN A 20 -2.10 -15.02 11.72
CA ASN A 20 -1.49 -13.77 12.17
C ASN A 20 -2.06 -12.50 11.52
N GLY A 21 -2.82 -12.66 10.42
CA GLY A 21 -3.42 -11.55 9.67
C GLY A 21 -2.50 -10.91 8.61
N TYR A 22 -1.29 -11.43 8.42
CA TYR A 22 -0.35 -10.91 7.42
C TYR A 22 0.70 -11.94 7.00
N ALA A 23 1.36 -11.71 5.89
CA ALA A 23 2.59 -12.40 5.51
C ALA A 23 3.57 -11.39 4.89
N ILE A 24 4.86 -11.58 5.14
CA ILE A 24 5.93 -10.77 4.51
C ILE A 24 6.59 -11.63 3.45
N LEU A 25 6.49 -11.19 2.22
CA LEU A 25 7.00 -11.89 1.05
C LEU A 25 8.25 -11.21 0.51
N HIS A 26 9.20 -12.00 0.06
CA HIS A 26 10.44 -11.48 -0.53
C HIS A 26 10.45 -11.63 -2.03
N ASN A 27 11.03 -10.63 -2.70
CA ASN A 27 11.34 -10.67 -4.14
C ASN A 27 10.12 -11.01 -5.01
N ILE A 28 8.93 -10.52 -4.61
CA ILE A 28 7.71 -10.67 -5.42
C ILE A 28 7.86 -9.87 -6.70
N TYR A 29 8.22 -8.60 -6.57
CA TYR A 29 8.48 -7.75 -7.71
C TYR A 29 9.97 -7.72 -8.05
N SER A 30 10.29 -7.88 -9.32
CA SER A 30 11.65 -7.66 -9.82
C SER A 30 12.04 -6.18 -9.71
N LYS A 31 13.34 -5.90 -9.58
CA LYS A 31 13.86 -4.53 -9.64
C LYS A 31 13.40 -3.80 -10.91
N LYS A 32 13.32 -4.52 -12.04
CA LYS A 32 12.82 -3.98 -13.32
C LYS A 32 11.36 -3.51 -13.18
N ARG A 33 10.49 -4.30 -12.52
CA ARG A 33 9.09 -3.91 -12.30
C ARG A 33 8.99 -2.66 -11.42
N ILE A 34 9.70 -2.63 -10.31
CA ILE A 34 9.72 -1.45 -9.41
C ILE A 34 10.21 -0.21 -10.14
N ASN A 35 11.29 -0.32 -10.92
CA ASN A 35 11.81 0.80 -11.67
C ASN A 35 10.84 1.30 -12.75
N ARG A 36 10.08 0.41 -13.40
CA ARG A 36 9.05 0.83 -14.36
C ARG A 36 7.96 1.67 -13.69
N VAL A 37 7.47 1.25 -12.52
CA VAL A 37 6.52 2.04 -11.74
C VAL A 37 7.11 3.40 -11.37
N LYS A 38 8.34 3.43 -10.82
CA LYS A 38 9.00 4.69 -10.46
C LYS A 38 9.16 5.63 -11.66
N ASN A 39 9.62 5.11 -12.79
CA ASN A 39 9.84 5.91 -14.00
C ASN A 39 8.52 6.45 -14.56
N SER A 40 7.46 5.67 -14.51
CA SER A 40 6.14 6.10 -14.96
C SER A 40 5.57 7.21 -14.07
N LEU A 41 5.67 7.04 -12.74
CA LEU A 41 5.28 8.08 -11.78
C LEU A 41 6.13 9.34 -11.95
N PHE A 42 7.43 9.19 -12.16
CA PHE A 42 8.31 10.32 -12.46
C PHE A 42 7.88 11.07 -13.72
N SER A 43 7.58 10.34 -14.79
CA SER A 43 7.12 10.93 -16.05
C SER A 43 5.82 11.71 -15.90
N MET A 44 4.89 11.19 -15.10
CA MET A 44 3.64 11.89 -14.77
C MET A 44 3.92 13.22 -14.06
N LEU A 45 4.76 13.21 -13.04
CA LEU A 45 5.14 14.42 -12.32
C LEU A 45 5.90 15.40 -13.20
N ASN A 46 6.80 14.90 -14.04
CA ASN A 46 7.57 15.72 -14.97
C ASN A 46 6.71 16.36 -16.07
N TYR A 47 5.58 15.72 -16.43
CA TYR A 47 4.58 16.32 -17.31
C TYR A 47 3.88 17.52 -16.66
N ILE A 48 3.64 17.46 -15.35
CA ILE A 48 3.00 18.56 -14.61
C ILE A 48 3.96 19.76 -14.47
N LYS A 49 5.21 19.49 -14.12
CA LYS A 49 6.25 20.49 -13.99
C LYS A 49 7.55 19.96 -14.58
N PHE A 50 7.86 20.36 -15.81
CA PHE A 50 9.08 19.94 -16.49
C PHE A 50 10.32 20.53 -15.83
N ASP A 51 11.33 19.69 -15.64
CA ASP A 51 12.67 20.07 -15.22
C ASP A 51 13.62 18.91 -15.55
N ASP A 52 14.59 19.16 -16.43
CA ASP A 52 15.57 18.17 -16.89
C ASP A 52 16.72 17.94 -15.90
N LYS A 53 16.86 18.79 -14.90
CA LYS A 53 17.89 18.67 -13.86
C LYS A 53 17.51 17.68 -12.77
N ILE A 54 16.22 17.45 -12.55
CA ILE A 54 15.71 16.52 -11.54
C ILE A 54 15.52 15.15 -12.18
N THR A 55 16.15 14.14 -11.63
CA THR A 55 16.06 12.74 -12.10
C THR A 55 15.51 11.77 -11.04
N ASP A 56 15.44 12.20 -9.78
CA ASP A 56 14.87 11.41 -8.69
C ASP A 56 13.37 11.65 -8.53
N LEU A 57 12.64 10.57 -8.28
CA LEU A 57 11.18 10.61 -8.13
C LEU A 57 10.74 11.40 -6.88
N GLN A 58 11.48 11.29 -5.77
CA GLN A 58 11.11 11.99 -4.53
C GLN A 58 11.35 13.48 -4.68
N GLU A 59 12.50 13.88 -5.23
CA GLU A 59 12.80 15.29 -5.52
C GLU A 59 11.76 15.88 -6.46
N LYS A 60 11.38 15.13 -7.51
CA LYS A 60 10.35 15.55 -8.47
C LYS A 60 8.99 15.72 -7.80
N TYR A 61 8.64 14.84 -6.88
CA TYR A 61 7.40 14.96 -6.11
C TYR A 61 7.37 16.26 -5.30
N TYR A 62 8.44 16.58 -4.58
CA TYR A 62 8.53 17.83 -3.81
C TYR A 62 8.47 19.07 -4.70
N GLN A 63 9.16 19.07 -5.84
CA GLN A 63 9.09 20.16 -6.81
C GLN A 63 7.64 20.42 -7.28
N VAL A 64 6.90 19.36 -7.60
CA VAL A 64 5.51 19.49 -8.05
C VAL A 64 4.60 19.96 -6.90
N LYS A 65 4.83 19.45 -5.70
CA LYS A 65 4.11 19.85 -4.49
C LYS A 65 4.28 21.34 -4.19
N ASP A 66 5.51 21.86 -4.29
CA ASP A 66 5.83 23.28 -4.07
C ASP A 66 5.25 24.18 -5.16
N TYR A 67 5.27 23.66 -6.42
CA TYR A 67 4.70 24.36 -7.57
C TYR A 67 3.18 24.55 -7.44
N ASN A 68 2.46 23.50 -7.02
CA ASN A 68 1.02 23.58 -6.75
C ASN A 68 0.58 22.50 -5.74
N PRO A 69 0.39 22.85 -4.46
CA PRO A 69 -0.02 21.92 -3.42
C PRO A 69 -1.35 21.21 -3.70
N ASN A 70 -2.25 21.81 -4.48
CA ASN A 70 -3.54 21.21 -4.83
C ASN A 70 -3.40 20.04 -5.82
N LEU A 71 -2.30 19.97 -6.57
CA LEU A 71 -2.04 18.84 -7.47
C LEU A 71 -1.79 17.52 -6.74
N LYS A 72 -1.48 17.53 -5.46
CA LYS A 72 -1.24 16.33 -4.66
C LYS A 72 -2.42 15.36 -4.71
N ALA A 73 -3.65 15.84 -4.51
CA ALA A 73 -4.84 15.01 -4.56
C ALA A 73 -5.05 14.41 -5.96
N HIS A 74 -4.89 15.22 -7.01
CA HIS A 74 -4.99 14.76 -8.39
C HIS A 74 -3.92 13.74 -8.75
N PHE A 75 -2.70 13.89 -8.23
CA PHE A 75 -1.62 12.92 -8.42
C PHE A 75 -1.99 11.55 -7.85
N TYR A 76 -2.58 11.48 -6.66
CA TYR A 76 -3.07 10.23 -6.09
C TYR A 76 -4.11 9.57 -7.00
N ASP A 77 -5.06 10.35 -7.52
CA ASP A 77 -6.07 9.83 -8.44
C ASP A 77 -5.45 9.36 -9.75
N MET A 78 -4.52 10.11 -10.32
CA MET A 78 -3.80 9.73 -11.55
C MET A 78 -3.03 8.42 -11.38
N CYS A 79 -2.36 8.22 -10.24
CA CYS A 79 -1.62 6.98 -9.94
C CYS A 79 -2.51 5.73 -9.98
N ALA A 80 -3.78 5.85 -9.65
CA ALA A 80 -4.72 4.73 -9.69
C ALA A 80 -5.07 4.29 -11.12
N PHE A 81 -4.89 5.16 -12.10
CA PHE A 81 -5.13 4.88 -13.51
C PHE A 81 -3.85 4.64 -14.31
N GLU A 82 -2.69 4.84 -13.66
CA GLU A 82 -1.40 4.68 -14.30
C GLU A 82 -1.13 3.19 -14.60
N LEU A 83 -0.66 2.93 -15.84
CA LEU A 83 -0.56 1.58 -16.39
C LEU A 83 0.40 0.67 -15.60
N GLU A 84 1.61 1.15 -15.28
CA GLU A 84 2.61 0.31 -14.60
C GLU A 84 2.20 -0.03 -13.16
N THR A 85 1.53 0.88 -12.48
CA THR A 85 0.94 0.64 -11.16
C THR A 85 -0.16 -0.43 -11.24
N ARG A 86 -1.02 -0.34 -12.24
CA ARG A 86 -2.07 -1.36 -12.48
C ARG A 86 -1.49 -2.71 -12.87
N LEU A 87 -0.47 -2.73 -13.72
CA LEU A 87 0.23 -3.97 -14.08
C LEU A 87 0.96 -4.60 -12.89
N ALA A 88 1.45 -3.79 -11.94
CA ALA A 88 2.01 -4.32 -10.70
C ALA A 88 0.94 -4.95 -9.82
N LEU A 89 -0.24 -4.34 -9.69
CA LEU A 89 -1.37 -4.91 -8.96
C LEU A 89 -1.84 -6.24 -9.58
N HIS A 90 -1.85 -6.34 -10.91
CA HIS A 90 -2.27 -7.53 -11.64
C HIS A 90 -1.09 -8.45 -12.03
N ASP A 91 0.03 -8.35 -11.34
CA ASP A 91 1.16 -9.25 -11.57
C ASP A 91 0.70 -10.71 -11.42
N PRO A 92 1.01 -11.61 -12.39
CA PRO A 92 0.56 -13.00 -12.35
C PRO A 92 0.90 -13.74 -11.05
N ILE A 93 2.02 -13.39 -10.42
CA ILE A 93 2.45 -13.97 -9.14
C ILE A 93 1.49 -13.56 -8.01
N ILE A 94 1.09 -12.29 -7.97
CA ILE A 94 0.12 -11.79 -6.98
C ILE A 94 -1.24 -12.43 -7.21
N LEU A 95 -1.70 -12.48 -8.46
CA LEU A 95 -2.97 -13.10 -8.79
C LEU A 95 -3.01 -14.58 -8.40
N ASP A 96 -1.95 -15.33 -8.69
CA ASP A 96 -1.84 -16.74 -8.33
C ASP A 96 -1.85 -16.96 -6.79
N LEU A 97 -1.19 -16.09 -6.03
CA LEU A 97 -1.25 -16.12 -4.57
C LEU A 97 -2.66 -15.83 -4.05
N VAL A 98 -3.30 -14.78 -4.55
CA VAL A 98 -4.62 -14.37 -4.07
C VAL A 98 -5.68 -15.40 -4.44
N LYS A 99 -5.66 -15.93 -5.68
CA LYS A 99 -6.53 -17.02 -6.12
C LYS A 99 -6.35 -18.27 -5.24
N GLY A 100 -5.11 -18.66 -4.99
CA GLY A 100 -4.82 -19.81 -4.12
C GLY A 100 -5.28 -19.61 -2.68
N TYR A 101 -5.17 -18.38 -2.14
CA TYR A 101 -5.63 -18.09 -0.78
C TYR A 101 -7.16 -18.19 -0.65
N PHE A 102 -7.90 -17.63 -1.60
CA PHE A 102 -9.37 -17.64 -1.59
C PHE A 102 -9.98 -18.93 -2.19
N GLY A 103 -9.18 -19.75 -2.89
CA GLY A 103 -9.68 -20.95 -3.55
C GLY A 103 -10.64 -20.66 -4.70
N THR A 104 -10.49 -19.52 -5.39
CA THR A 104 -11.37 -19.10 -6.48
C THR A 104 -10.60 -18.40 -7.60
N ASP A 105 -11.08 -18.55 -8.83
CA ASP A 105 -10.60 -17.80 -9.98
C ASP A 105 -11.30 -16.45 -10.17
N VAL A 106 -12.40 -16.21 -9.45
CA VAL A 106 -13.14 -14.96 -9.49
C VAL A 106 -12.59 -14.01 -8.44
N LEU A 107 -11.98 -12.92 -8.89
CA LEU A 107 -11.41 -11.89 -8.03
C LEU A 107 -11.95 -10.51 -8.42
N PHE A 108 -12.31 -9.75 -7.41
CA PHE A 108 -12.50 -8.31 -7.55
C PHE A 108 -11.18 -7.60 -7.23
N SER A 109 -10.63 -6.90 -8.22
CA SER A 109 -9.45 -6.07 -8.03
C SER A 109 -9.85 -4.67 -7.59
N GLY A 110 -9.33 -4.26 -6.46
CA GLY A 110 -9.46 -2.88 -6.01
C GLY A 110 -8.67 -1.87 -6.87
N ARG A 111 -8.88 -0.61 -6.60
CA ARG A 111 -8.08 0.48 -7.16
C ARG A 111 -6.71 0.51 -6.45
N PRO A 112 -5.58 0.49 -7.18
CA PRO A 112 -4.28 0.69 -6.54
C PRO A 112 -4.19 2.11 -5.97
N ALA A 113 -3.48 2.26 -4.85
CA ALA A 113 -3.19 3.54 -4.25
C ALA A 113 -1.68 3.68 -4.03
N ILE A 114 -1.13 4.83 -4.37
CA ILE A 114 0.25 5.19 -4.01
C ILE A 114 0.20 6.01 -2.72
N HIS A 115 0.82 5.50 -1.67
CA HIS A 115 0.97 6.24 -0.42
C HIS A 115 2.30 6.98 -0.41
N ILE A 116 2.24 8.28 -0.19
CA ILE A 116 3.42 9.14 -0.07
C ILE A 116 3.49 9.61 1.37
N HIS A 117 4.54 9.18 2.06
CA HIS A 117 4.87 9.69 3.40
C HIS A 117 5.79 10.89 3.24
N ASP A 118 5.28 12.02 3.63
CA ASP A 118 5.93 13.32 3.51
C ASP A 118 6.29 13.80 4.92
N SER A 119 7.59 14.07 5.16
CA SER A 119 8.09 14.50 6.46
C SER A 119 7.51 15.84 6.94
N GLU A 120 7.01 16.68 6.03
CA GLU A 120 6.36 17.94 6.37
C GLU A 120 4.90 17.77 6.77
N ASN A 121 4.29 16.65 6.42
CA ASN A 121 2.94 16.29 6.80
C ASN A 121 2.98 15.00 7.64
N GLU A 122 3.34 15.11 8.89
CA GLU A 122 3.39 14.01 9.88
C GLU A 122 2.02 13.37 10.16
N ARG A 123 1.22 13.15 9.13
CA ARG A 123 -0.03 12.42 9.27
C ARG A 123 0.26 10.93 9.24
N PHE A 124 0.57 10.38 10.40
CA PHE A 124 0.38 8.95 10.58
C PHE A 124 -1.10 8.63 10.40
N LEU A 125 -1.39 7.76 9.45
CA LEU A 125 -2.71 7.16 9.42
C LEU A 125 -2.91 6.38 10.72
N GLU A 126 -3.84 6.83 11.51
CA GLU A 126 -4.25 6.15 12.73
C GLU A 126 -4.61 4.69 12.43
N PRO A 127 -4.45 3.77 13.39
CA PRO A 127 -4.86 2.38 13.22
C PRO A 127 -6.30 2.27 12.76
N HIS A 128 -6.51 1.58 11.65
CA HIS A 128 -7.83 1.36 11.04
C HIS A 128 -7.92 -0.04 10.42
N GLN A 129 -9.10 -0.45 10.04
CA GLN A 129 -9.34 -1.63 9.23
C GLN A 129 -9.88 -1.17 7.87
N GLU A 130 -9.36 -1.72 6.82
CA GLU A 130 -9.80 -1.43 5.44
C GLU A 130 -11.21 -1.96 5.13
N THR A 131 -11.77 -2.79 6.02
CA THR A 131 -13.14 -3.32 5.93
C THR A 131 -14.22 -2.26 5.84
N ASN A 132 -13.92 -0.99 6.17
CA ASN A 132 -14.84 0.12 5.95
C ASN A 132 -15.14 0.37 4.46
N MET A 133 -14.23 -0.04 3.58
CA MET A 133 -14.32 0.23 2.15
C MET A 133 -14.67 -1.01 1.32
N PHE A 134 -14.56 -2.22 1.92
CA PHE A 134 -14.67 -3.47 1.19
C PHE A 134 -15.52 -4.50 1.96
N SER A 135 -16.01 -5.49 1.24
CA SER A 135 -16.69 -6.66 1.80
C SER A 135 -15.72 -7.54 2.61
N LYS A 136 -16.25 -8.56 3.28
CA LYS A 136 -15.54 -9.37 4.29
C LYS A 136 -14.20 -9.97 3.86
N ASP A 137 -14.10 -10.42 2.63
CA ASP A 137 -12.98 -11.27 2.20
C ASP A 137 -12.09 -10.52 1.20
N PHE A 138 -11.04 -9.90 1.70
CA PHE A 138 -10.07 -9.20 0.87
C PHE A 138 -8.65 -9.36 1.43
N LEU A 139 -7.67 -9.18 0.56
CA LEU A 139 -6.27 -9.06 0.90
C LEU A 139 -5.72 -7.73 0.38
N PHE A 140 -4.99 -7.04 1.23
CA PHE A 140 -4.19 -5.89 0.84
C PHE A 140 -2.77 -6.34 0.52
N VAL A 141 -2.27 -5.88 -0.64
CA VAL A 141 -0.87 -6.05 -1.02
C VAL A 141 -0.20 -4.71 -0.90
N TRP A 142 0.70 -4.58 0.07
CA TRP A 142 1.51 -3.39 0.26
C TRP A 142 2.93 -3.65 -0.23
N ALA A 143 3.44 -2.81 -1.12
CA ALA A 143 4.79 -2.94 -1.67
C ALA A 143 5.50 -1.58 -1.66
N PRO A 144 6.61 -1.44 -0.91
CA PRO A 144 7.37 -0.20 -0.92
C PRO A 144 8.14 -0.02 -2.24
N LEU A 145 8.12 1.17 -2.80
CA LEU A 145 8.95 1.53 -3.97
C LEU A 145 10.41 1.86 -3.57
N TYR A 146 10.64 2.14 -2.30
CA TYR A 146 11.95 2.38 -1.69
C TYR A 146 12.11 1.52 -0.45
N ASP A 147 13.34 1.37 0.04
CA ASP A 147 13.58 0.66 1.30
C ASP A 147 12.87 1.39 2.45
N ALA A 148 11.87 0.75 3.02
CA ALA A 148 11.11 1.30 4.14
C ALA A 148 11.73 0.85 5.46
N LYS A 149 12.36 1.78 6.18
CA LYS A 149 12.80 1.59 7.56
C LYS A 149 11.70 1.98 8.54
N ASN A 150 11.87 1.69 9.83
CA ASN A 150 10.87 1.94 10.86
C ASN A 150 10.44 3.42 10.98
N ASP A 151 11.34 4.33 10.66
CA ASP A 151 11.18 5.79 10.68
C ASP A 151 10.81 6.40 9.31
N GLN A 152 10.61 5.56 8.29
CA GLN A 152 10.40 5.99 6.89
C GLN A 152 9.04 5.52 6.34
N GLY A 153 8.00 5.56 7.15
CA GLY A 153 6.65 5.27 6.69
C GLY A 153 6.35 3.79 6.47
N GLY A 154 7.00 2.90 7.21
CA GLY A 154 6.72 1.46 7.17
C GLY A 154 5.31 1.14 7.70
N LEU A 155 4.73 0.05 7.20
CA LEU A 155 3.42 -0.41 7.63
C LEU A 155 3.48 -1.04 9.03
N LEU A 156 2.61 -0.58 9.94
CA LEU A 156 2.42 -1.15 11.27
C LEU A 156 1.21 -2.08 11.27
N ILE A 157 1.40 -3.33 11.64
CA ILE A 157 0.32 -4.33 11.68
C ILE A 157 0.14 -4.84 13.10
N TYR A 158 -1.09 -4.80 13.59
CA TYR A 158 -1.49 -5.41 14.86
C TYR A 158 -1.81 -6.89 14.64
N LYS A 159 -0.87 -7.75 15.03
CA LYS A 159 -0.96 -9.20 14.85
C LYS A 159 -2.23 -9.75 15.50
N ASN A 160 -2.90 -10.68 14.81
CA ASN A 160 -4.17 -11.30 15.25
C ASN A 160 -5.40 -10.38 15.31
N SER A 161 -5.27 -9.09 15.05
CA SER A 161 -6.41 -8.16 15.13
C SER A 161 -7.57 -8.53 14.20
N HIS A 162 -7.29 -9.17 13.06
CA HIS A 162 -8.29 -9.65 12.09
C HIS A 162 -9.25 -10.69 12.66
N LYS A 163 -8.86 -11.45 13.71
CA LYS A 163 -9.71 -12.48 14.35
C LYS A 163 -10.85 -11.90 15.17
N HIS A 164 -10.81 -10.62 15.46
CA HIS A 164 -11.82 -9.93 16.28
C HIS A 164 -12.95 -9.30 15.45
N GLY A 165 -12.97 -9.58 14.15
CA GLY A 165 -13.97 -9.07 13.23
C GLY A 165 -13.88 -7.56 13.03
N TYR A 166 -14.99 -6.97 12.60
CA TYR A 166 -15.09 -5.54 12.34
C TYR A 166 -15.17 -4.73 13.64
N TRP A 167 -14.38 -3.68 13.73
CA TRP A 167 -14.42 -2.72 14.81
C TRP A 167 -15.01 -1.39 14.35
N LYS A 168 -15.92 -0.83 15.13
CA LYS A 168 -16.48 0.47 14.83
C LYS A 168 -15.37 1.52 14.79
N HIS A 169 -15.23 2.17 13.65
CA HIS A 169 -14.30 3.27 13.43
C HIS A 169 -14.93 4.59 13.86
N LYS A 170 -14.11 5.51 14.32
CA LYS A 170 -14.48 6.90 14.48
C LYS A 170 -14.08 7.64 13.21
N VAL A 171 -14.96 8.47 12.71
CA VAL A 171 -14.66 9.36 11.58
C VAL A 171 -14.03 10.63 12.16
N ASP A 172 -12.84 10.97 11.71
CA ASP A 172 -12.27 12.28 11.95
C ASP A 172 -12.62 13.18 10.76
N ASN A 173 -13.61 14.02 10.95
CA ASN A 173 -14.11 14.90 9.89
C ASN A 173 -13.10 15.96 9.44
N LYS A 174 -12.06 16.25 10.27
CA LYS A 174 -11.04 17.24 9.93
C LYS A 174 -10.02 16.72 8.93
N ILE A 175 -9.74 15.42 8.98
CA ILE A 175 -8.71 14.78 8.14
C ILE A 175 -9.28 13.75 7.18
N GLY A 176 -10.61 13.53 7.20
CA GLY A 176 -11.27 12.55 6.34
C GLY A 176 -10.81 11.09 6.57
N SER A 177 -10.17 10.82 7.69
CA SER A 177 -9.70 9.48 8.04
C SER A 177 -10.61 8.80 9.04
N THR A 178 -10.58 7.48 9.04
CA THR A 178 -11.25 6.66 10.04
C THR A 178 -10.23 5.98 10.92
N ASN A 179 -10.49 5.91 12.23
CA ASN A 179 -9.58 5.28 13.17
C ASN A 179 -10.29 4.37 14.18
N ILE A 180 -9.53 3.44 14.73
CA ILE A 180 -9.97 2.56 15.81
C ILE A 180 -9.49 3.11 17.14
N ASN A 181 -10.30 2.99 18.17
CA ASN A 181 -9.90 3.38 19.51
C ASN A 181 -8.65 2.61 19.98
N LEU A 182 -7.52 3.31 20.15
CA LEU A 182 -6.24 2.76 20.57
C LEU A 182 -6.29 1.93 21.86
N LYS A 183 -7.23 2.24 22.78
CA LYS A 183 -7.41 1.44 24.00
C LYS A 183 -7.78 -0.02 23.70
N LYS A 184 -8.46 -0.27 22.57
CA LYS A 184 -8.80 -1.63 22.13
C LYS A 184 -7.58 -2.39 21.57
N LEU A 185 -6.60 -1.66 21.08
CA LEU A 185 -5.37 -2.22 20.48
C LEU A 185 -4.30 -2.58 21.50
N LYS A 186 -4.40 -2.07 22.74
CA LYS A 186 -3.43 -2.40 23.82
C LYS A 186 -3.37 -3.88 24.21
N LYS A 187 -4.28 -4.70 23.66
CA LYS A 187 -4.33 -6.15 23.90
C LYS A 187 -3.49 -6.96 22.88
N PHE A 188 -2.92 -6.31 21.90
CA PHE A 188 -2.11 -6.88 20.81
C PHE A 188 -0.70 -6.30 20.81
#